data_5b58aa03b54a7a2690a827c2d6a70984
#
_entry.id   5b58aa03b54a7a2690a827c2d6a70984
#
_cell.length_a   1.000
_cell.length_b   1.000
_cell.length_c   1.000
_cell.angle_alpha   90.00
_cell.angle_beta   90.00
_cell.angle_gamma   90.00
#
_symmetry.space_group_name_H-M   'P 1'
#
loop_
_entity.id
_entity.type
_entity.pdbx_description
1 polymer ?
#
loop_
_entity_poly.entity_id
_entity_poly.type
_entity_poly.pdbx_seq_one_letter_code
_entity_poly.pdbx_strand_id
1 'polypeptide(L)'
;MTSLIYNQNHIPKEDYRYGFRASKDTGCGWIATHNALCLMGYQTNVEELIRYYEWQLPLIHGNAGTSFWGPAVCFRNWGFPVNVILDRKRFDAEAAAADACILFYRWQKKARLGAHFVALHHTEKGFVGYNTYRNSEGPDYYGESLDGFLKQRKYFGCVLITIQKK
;
A
#
# COMPACT_ATOMS: atom_id res chain seq x y z
N MET A 1 0.70 15.84 -7.26
CA MET A 1 0.67 14.74 -8.25
C MET A 1 -0.70 14.05 -8.15
N THR A 2 -1.39 13.85 -9.28
CA THR A 2 -2.74 13.26 -9.32
C THR A 2 -2.78 11.90 -10.02
N SER A 3 -1.61 11.38 -10.42
CA SER A 3 -1.51 10.12 -11.14
C SER A 3 -1.07 8.99 -10.22
N LEU A 4 -1.70 7.81 -10.40
CA LEU A 4 -1.34 6.58 -9.73
C LEU A 4 0.12 6.17 -10.04
N ILE A 5 0.82 5.68 -9.03
CA ILE A 5 2.16 5.09 -9.17
C ILE A 5 1.98 3.58 -9.33
N TYR A 6 2.19 3.09 -10.54
CA TYR A 6 2.04 1.66 -10.85
C TYR A 6 3.27 0.84 -10.50
N ASN A 7 4.45 1.47 -10.48
CA ASN A 7 5.71 0.78 -10.22
C ASN A 7 6.73 1.71 -9.56
N GLN A 8 7.05 1.44 -8.30
CA GLN A 8 8.03 2.24 -7.57
C GLN A 8 9.45 2.19 -8.16
N ASN A 9 9.78 1.16 -8.95
CA ASN A 9 11.10 1.08 -9.57
C ASN A 9 11.29 2.10 -10.70
N HIS A 10 10.21 2.69 -11.23
CA HIS A 10 10.27 3.76 -12.22
C HIS A 10 10.50 5.15 -11.60
N ILE A 11 10.46 5.26 -10.27
CA ILE A 11 10.83 6.49 -9.56
C ILE A 11 12.35 6.63 -9.63
N PRO A 12 12.90 7.71 -10.22
CA PRO A 12 14.33 7.96 -10.24
C PRO A 12 14.93 7.96 -8.82
N LYS A 13 16.19 7.56 -8.67
CA LYS A 13 16.82 7.47 -7.34
C LYS A 13 16.98 8.82 -6.66
N GLU A 14 17.15 9.86 -7.44
CA GLU A 14 17.30 11.26 -7.04
C GLU A 14 15.97 11.88 -6.64
N ASP A 15 14.86 11.36 -7.18
CA ASP A 15 13.52 11.83 -6.86
C ASP A 15 12.99 11.12 -5.62
N TYR A 16 12.30 11.85 -4.76
CA TYR A 16 11.55 11.32 -3.63
C TYR A 16 12.33 10.34 -2.75
N ARG A 17 13.30 10.84 -2.01
CA ARG A 17 13.98 10.05 -0.98
C ARG A 17 13.05 9.81 0.21
N TYR A 18 13.15 8.61 0.79
CA TYR A 18 12.47 8.24 2.03
C TYR A 18 13.52 7.81 3.06
N GLY A 19 13.75 8.66 4.03
CA GLY A 19 14.89 8.54 4.94
C GLY A 19 16.22 8.64 4.18
N PHE A 20 17.11 7.72 4.44
CA PHE A 20 18.42 7.66 3.77
C PHE A 20 18.42 6.90 2.44
N ARG A 21 17.27 6.30 2.06
CA ARG A 21 17.15 5.48 0.85
C ARG A 21 16.29 6.15 -0.23
N ALA A 22 16.44 5.66 -1.45
CA ALA A 22 15.54 6.03 -2.52
C ALA A 22 14.16 5.41 -2.30
N SER A 23 13.09 6.14 -2.60
CA SER A 23 11.71 5.65 -2.45
C SER A 23 11.41 4.39 -3.24
N LYS A 24 12.11 4.15 -4.35
CA LYS A 24 12.03 2.89 -5.10
C LYS A 24 12.42 1.65 -4.28
N ASP A 25 13.21 1.80 -3.23
CA ASP A 25 13.68 0.69 -2.40
C ASP A 25 12.81 0.48 -1.15
N THR A 26 12.31 1.55 -0.55
CA THR A 26 11.62 1.51 0.77
C THR A 26 10.30 2.27 0.82
N GLY A 27 9.89 2.90 -0.28
CA GLY A 27 8.74 3.83 -0.33
C GLY A 27 7.36 3.18 -0.43
N CYS A 28 7.22 1.85 -0.43
CA CYS A 28 5.93 1.19 -0.69
C CYS A 28 4.80 1.67 0.24
N GLY A 29 5.08 2.05 1.49
CA GLY A 29 4.08 2.53 2.43
C GLY A 29 3.46 3.86 2.03
N TRP A 30 4.27 4.90 1.74
CA TRP A 30 3.76 6.18 1.30
C TRP A 30 3.15 6.11 -0.11
N ILE A 31 3.71 5.26 -1.00
CA ILE A 31 3.16 5.02 -2.34
C ILE A 31 1.76 4.40 -2.27
N ALA A 32 1.56 3.42 -1.41
CA ALA A 32 0.25 2.84 -1.20
C ALA A 32 -0.75 3.86 -0.65
N THR A 33 -0.33 4.74 0.27
CA THR A 33 -1.15 5.83 0.79
C THR A 33 -1.50 6.85 -0.30
N HIS A 34 -0.51 7.27 -1.11
CA HIS A 34 -0.74 8.13 -2.26
C HIS A 34 -1.76 7.52 -3.23
N ASN A 35 -1.55 6.27 -3.62
CA ASN A 35 -2.43 5.58 -4.54
C ASN A 35 -3.86 5.43 -3.98
N ALA A 36 -4.01 5.10 -2.70
CA ALA A 36 -5.32 5.03 -2.05
C ALA A 36 -6.04 6.38 -2.07
N LEU A 37 -5.35 7.49 -1.81
CA LEU A 37 -5.92 8.84 -1.93
C LEU A 37 -6.34 9.15 -3.38
N CYS A 38 -5.50 8.82 -4.36
CA CYS A 38 -5.84 9.00 -5.77
C CYS A 38 -7.08 8.17 -6.18
N LEU A 39 -7.20 6.92 -5.73
CA LEU A 39 -8.37 6.07 -5.98
C LEU A 39 -9.65 6.69 -5.42
N MET A 40 -9.57 7.36 -4.29
CA MET A 40 -10.69 8.09 -3.68
C MET A 40 -10.93 9.48 -4.30
N GLY A 41 -10.13 9.91 -5.27
CA GLY A 41 -10.27 11.21 -5.96
C GLY A 41 -9.58 12.38 -5.26
N TYR A 42 -8.78 12.14 -4.24
CA TYR A 42 -8.00 13.19 -3.57
C TYR A 42 -6.68 13.48 -4.29
N GLN A 43 -6.30 14.75 -4.32
CA GLN A 43 -4.97 15.16 -4.77
C GLN A 43 -3.97 15.04 -3.61
N THR A 44 -2.74 14.66 -3.93
CA THR A 44 -1.67 14.55 -2.95
C THR A 44 -0.47 15.39 -3.32
N ASN A 45 0.12 16.02 -2.32
CA ASN A 45 1.48 16.54 -2.41
C ASN A 45 2.43 15.41 -1.95
N VAL A 46 3.15 14.82 -2.89
CA VAL A 46 4.02 13.66 -2.61
C VAL A 46 5.14 14.02 -1.62
N GLU A 47 5.72 15.22 -1.73
CA GLU A 47 6.79 15.64 -0.83
C GLU A 47 6.29 15.82 0.61
N GLU A 48 5.11 16.39 0.80
CA GLU A 48 4.49 16.51 2.13
C GLU A 48 4.15 15.13 2.69
N LEU A 49 3.64 14.24 1.86
CA LEU A 49 3.34 12.86 2.26
C LEU A 49 4.60 12.12 2.70
N ILE A 50 5.70 12.21 1.95
CA ILE A 50 6.98 11.60 2.32
C ILE A 50 7.49 12.18 3.64
N ARG A 51 7.50 13.51 3.81
CA ARG A 51 7.90 14.16 5.07
C ARG A 51 7.05 13.69 6.25
N TYR A 52 5.74 13.56 6.05
CA TYR A 52 4.85 13.02 7.09
C TYR A 52 5.29 11.61 7.52
N TYR A 53 5.58 10.73 6.55
CA TYR A 53 6.05 9.38 6.82
C TYR A 53 7.43 9.35 7.49
N GLU A 54 8.35 10.22 7.11
CA GLU A 54 9.68 10.34 7.72
C GLU A 54 9.61 10.73 9.21
N TRP A 55 8.70 11.64 9.55
CA TRP A 55 8.60 12.17 10.91
C TRP A 55 7.83 11.26 11.86
N GLN A 56 6.79 10.60 11.39
CA GLN A 56 5.84 9.92 12.27
C GLN A 56 5.95 8.40 12.27
N LEU A 57 6.43 7.80 11.21
CA LEU A 57 6.20 6.38 10.94
C LEU A 57 7.44 5.59 10.47
N PRO A 58 8.68 6.13 10.50
CA PRO A 58 9.80 5.42 9.92
C PRO A 58 10.26 4.25 10.80
N LEU A 59 10.54 3.11 10.18
CA LEU A 59 11.33 2.06 10.81
C LEU A 59 12.79 2.32 10.51
N ILE A 60 13.60 2.52 11.59
CA ILE A 60 15.04 2.76 11.48
C ILE A 60 15.33 3.93 10.50
N HIS A 61 14.74 5.10 10.75
CA HIS A 61 14.88 6.30 9.91
C HIS A 61 14.55 6.05 8.41
N GLY A 62 13.52 5.23 8.11
CA GLY A 62 13.13 4.88 6.75
C GLY A 62 13.95 3.76 6.10
N ASN A 63 15.06 3.32 6.70
CA ASN A 63 15.91 2.29 6.12
C ASN A 63 15.24 0.90 6.05
N ALA A 64 14.28 0.63 6.93
CA ALA A 64 13.48 -0.59 6.95
C ALA A 64 12.04 -0.37 6.42
N GLY A 65 11.78 0.76 5.77
CA GLY A 65 10.46 1.13 5.25
C GLY A 65 9.53 1.67 6.31
N THR A 66 8.24 1.40 6.15
CA THR A 66 7.15 1.89 6.99
C THR A 66 6.62 0.79 7.90
N SER A 67 6.27 1.13 9.13
CA SER A 67 5.52 0.24 10.03
C SER A 67 4.22 -0.24 9.36
N PHE A 68 3.82 -1.50 9.58
CA PHE A 68 2.59 -2.05 9.00
C PHE A 68 1.31 -1.31 9.46
N TRP A 69 1.37 -0.54 10.57
CA TRP A 69 0.31 0.36 11.02
C TRP A 69 0.36 1.75 10.37
N GLY A 70 1.47 2.08 9.73
CA GLY A 70 1.75 3.42 9.22
C GLY A 70 0.62 4.04 8.39
N PRO A 71 0.15 3.37 7.33
CA PRO A 71 -0.95 3.92 6.53
C PRO A 71 -2.23 4.14 7.33
N ALA A 72 -2.59 3.22 8.25
CA ALA A 72 -3.78 3.36 9.07
C ALA A 72 -3.70 4.58 10.01
N VAL A 73 -2.54 4.81 10.64
CA VAL A 73 -2.29 5.99 11.48
C VAL A 73 -2.37 7.27 10.65
N CYS A 74 -1.77 7.27 9.46
CA CYS A 74 -1.79 8.40 8.53
C CYS A 74 -3.23 8.82 8.19
N PHE A 75 -4.05 7.90 7.72
CA PHE A 75 -5.44 8.18 7.37
C PHE A 75 -6.30 8.61 8.58
N ARG A 76 -6.12 7.98 9.75
CA ARG A 76 -6.82 8.38 10.98
C ARG A 76 -6.46 9.79 11.40
N ASN A 77 -5.18 10.17 11.38
CA ASN A 77 -4.73 11.52 11.71
C ASN A 77 -5.29 12.57 10.76
N TRP A 78 -5.58 12.19 9.53
CA TRP A 78 -6.25 13.04 8.55
C TRP A 78 -7.79 12.97 8.63
N GLY A 79 -8.34 12.25 9.61
CA GLY A 79 -9.77 12.17 9.89
C GLY A 79 -10.57 11.29 8.95
N PHE A 80 -9.93 10.33 8.24
CA PHE A 80 -10.63 9.32 7.48
C PHE A 80 -11.13 8.19 8.39
N PRO A 81 -12.33 7.65 8.16
CA PRO A 81 -12.74 6.40 8.78
C PRO A 81 -11.86 5.24 8.29
N VAL A 82 -11.22 4.52 9.21
CA VAL A 82 -10.26 3.45 8.91
C VAL A 82 -10.49 2.25 9.81
N ASN A 83 -10.58 1.07 9.20
CA ASN A 83 -10.51 -0.20 9.91
C ASN A 83 -9.22 -0.95 9.55
N VAL A 84 -8.72 -1.72 10.51
CA VAL A 84 -7.57 -2.62 10.32
C VAL A 84 -8.04 -4.03 10.56
N ILE A 85 -7.95 -4.86 9.53
CA ILE A 85 -8.49 -6.22 9.50
C ILE A 85 -7.30 -7.19 9.49
N LEU A 86 -7.28 -8.11 10.44
CA LEU A 86 -6.26 -9.15 10.56
C LEU A 86 -6.79 -10.54 10.14
N ASP A 87 -8.09 -10.74 10.26
CA ASP A 87 -8.74 -11.98 9.84
C ASP A 87 -8.93 -12.00 8.32
N ARG A 88 -8.13 -12.83 7.65
CA ARG A 88 -8.16 -12.97 6.19
C ARG A 88 -9.50 -13.40 5.62
N LYS A 89 -10.32 -14.11 6.39
CA LYS A 89 -11.68 -14.52 5.97
C LYS A 89 -12.61 -13.34 5.75
N ARG A 90 -12.30 -12.19 6.34
CA ARG A 90 -13.06 -10.96 6.20
C ARG A 90 -12.54 -10.05 5.07
N PHE A 91 -11.36 -10.35 4.49
CA PHE A 91 -10.70 -9.44 3.54
C PHE A 91 -11.57 -9.11 2.33
N ASP A 92 -12.19 -10.11 1.72
CA ASP A 92 -13.00 -9.90 0.50
C ASP A 92 -14.21 -9.00 0.77
N ALA A 93 -14.96 -9.28 1.83
CA ALA A 93 -16.15 -8.48 2.18
C ALA A 93 -15.77 -7.06 2.63
N GLU A 94 -14.74 -6.91 3.47
CA GLU A 94 -14.33 -5.61 3.97
C GLU A 94 -13.71 -4.74 2.86
N ALA A 95 -12.94 -5.34 1.94
CA ALA A 95 -12.37 -4.62 0.83
C ALA A 95 -13.41 -4.24 -0.23
N ALA A 96 -14.42 -5.08 -0.46
CA ALA A 96 -15.49 -4.77 -1.38
C ALA A 96 -16.39 -3.62 -0.89
N ALA A 97 -16.49 -3.43 0.43
CA ALA A 97 -17.29 -2.37 1.05
C ALA A 97 -16.53 -1.04 1.22
N ALA A 98 -15.22 -1.00 0.93
CA ALA A 98 -14.39 0.18 1.14
C ALA A 98 -14.20 0.99 -0.15
N ASP A 99 -14.02 2.32 -0.01
CA ASP A 99 -13.69 3.19 -1.15
C ASP A 99 -12.28 2.96 -1.67
N ALA A 100 -11.35 2.64 -0.77
CA ALA A 100 -9.99 2.18 -1.10
C ALA A 100 -9.44 1.31 0.02
N CYS A 101 -8.47 0.47 -0.31
CA CYS A 101 -7.78 -0.37 0.65
C CYS A 101 -6.26 -0.28 0.50
N ILE A 102 -5.57 -0.61 1.57
CA ILE A 102 -4.13 -0.88 1.54
C ILE A 102 -3.92 -2.28 2.12
N LEU A 103 -3.33 -3.14 1.31
CA LEU A 103 -2.96 -4.50 1.69
C LEU A 103 -1.47 -4.54 2.02
N PHE A 104 -1.16 -4.94 3.24
CA PHE A 104 0.19 -5.31 3.65
C PHE A 104 0.33 -6.82 3.63
N TYR A 105 1.45 -7.32 3.11
CA TYR A 105 1.79 -8.74 3.18
C TYR A 105 3.30 -8.93 3.25
N ARG A 106 3.69 -10.08 3.77
CA ARG A 106 5.08 -10.58 3.76
C ARG A 106 5.20 -11.74 2.80
N TRP A 107 6.38 -11.88 2.25
CA TRP A 107 6.75 -13.01 1.40
C TRP A 107 8.14 -13.51 1.76
N GLN A 108 8.37 -14.80 1.50
CA GLN A 108 9.68 -15.41 1.64
C GLN A 108 10.06 -16.12 0.34
N LYS A 109 11.23 -15.81 -0.17
CA LYS A 109 11.79 -16.48 -1.35
C LYS A 109 13.23 -16.89 -1.05
N LYS A 110 13.47 -18.20 -0.96
CA LYS A 110 14.74 -18.77 -0.46
C LYS A 110 15.07 -18.19 0.93
N ALA A 111 16.25 -17.65 1.14
CA ALA A 111 16.68 -17.04 2.40
C ALA A 111 16.29 -15.55 2.55
N ARG A 112 15.53 -14.97 1.59
CA ARG A 112 15.13 -13.56 1.63
C ARG A 112 13.70 -13.43 2.13
N LEU A 113 13.53 -12.61 3.15
CA LEU A 113 12.23 -12.15 3.65
C LEU A 113 11.97 -10.75 3.10
N GLY A 114 10.76 -10.52 2.60
CA GLY A 114 10.32 -9.20 2.15
C GLY A 114 8.93 -8.88 2.67
N ALA A 115 8.59 -7.59 2.62
CA ALA A 115 7.27 -7.08 2.91
C ALA A 115 6.89 -6.02 1.89
N HIS A 116 5.60 -5.83 1.66
CA HIS A 116 5.13 -4.85 0.70
C HIS A 116 3.77 -4.29 1.09
N PHE A 117 3.53 -3.04 0.68
CA PHE A 117 2.24 -2.38 0.74
C PHE A 117 1.72 -2.14 -0.68
N VAL A 118 0.46 -2.43 -0.89
CA VAL A 118 -0.22 -2.23 -2.17
C VAL A 118 -1.54 -1.52 -1.91
N ALA A 119 -1.80 -0.43 -2.63
CA ALA A 119 -3.16 0.12 -2.69
C ALA A 119 -4.00 -0.74 -3.61
N LEU A 120 -5.24 -0.99 -3.24
CA LEU A 120 -6.18 -1.74 -4.04
C LEU A 120 -7.61 -1.23 -3.88
N HIS A 121 -8.46 -1.56 -4.83
CA HIS A 121 -9.89 -1.37 -4.74
C HIS A 121 -10.63 -2.54 -5.39
N HIS A 122 -11.91 -2.66 -5.07
CA HIS A 122 -12.79 -3.64 -5.67
C HIS A 122 -13.44 -3.07 -6.94
N THR A 123 -13.56 -3.91 -7.97
CA THR A 123 -14.25 -3.64 -9.23
C THR A 123 -15.27 -4.71 -9.49
N GLU A 124 -16.13 -4.55 -10.48
CA GLU A 124 -17.08 -5.59 -10.91
C GLU A 124 -16.40 -6.93 -11.28
N LYS A 125 -15.13 -6.89 -11.66
CA LYS A 125 -14.34 -8.07 -12.05
C LYS A 125 -13.49 -8.64 -10.93
N GLY A 126 -13.54 -8.05 -9.71
CA GLY A 126 -12.72 -8.44 -8.58
C GLY A 126 -11.73 -7.36 -8.15
N PHE A 127 -10.68 -7.75 -7.46
CA PHE A 127 -9.73 -6.83 -6.84
C PHE A 127 -8.59 -6.42 -7.77
N VAL A 128 -8.25 -5.15 -7.75
CA VAL A 128 -7.18 -4.55 -8.57
C VAL A 128 -6.20 -3.82 -7.66
N GLY A 129 -4.91 -4.13 -7.80
CA GLY A 129 -3.82 -3.57 -7.02
C GLY A 129 -2.91 -2.67 -7.84
N TYR A 130 -2.23 -1.74 -7.16
CA TYR A 130 -1.33 -0.74 -7.74
C TYR A 130 0.03 -0.78 -7.06
N ASN A 131 1.10 -0.77 -7.83
CA ASN A 131 2.48 -0.95 -7.36
C ASN A 131 2.71 -2.35 -6.78
N THR A 132 2.21 -3.38 -7.44
CA THR A 132 2.23 -4.78 -6.95
C THR A 132 3.58 -5.45 -7.21
N TYR A 133 4.09 -5.34 -8.42
CA TYR A 133 5.29 -6.04 -8.86
C TYR A 133 6.35 -5.10 -9.38
N ARG A 134 7.59 -5.59 -9.43
CA ARG A 134 8.74 -4.84 -9.98
C ARG A 134 8.64 -4.53 -11.47
N ASN A 135 7.75 -5.20 -12.18
CA ASN A 135 7.51 -5.04 -13.62
C ASN A 135 6.06 -4.62 -13.92
N SER A 136 5.32 -4.11 -12.94
CA SER A 136 3.98 -3.58 -13.20
C SER A 136 4.06 -2.34 -14.11
N GLU A 137 3.30 -2.34 -15.19
CA GLU A 137 3.16 -1.21 -16.11
C GLU A 137 1.79 -0.54 -15.99
N GLY A 138 0.91 -1.14 -15.19
CA GLY A 138 -0.45 -0.70 -14.93
C GLY A 138 -1.01 -1.36 -13.68
N PRO A 139 -2.35 -1.34 -13.53
CA PRO A 139 -3.01 -2.04 -12.44
C PRO A 139 -2.88 -3.57 -12.61
N ASP A 140 -2.66 -4.27 -11.50
CA ASP A 140 -2.55 -5.73 -11.46
C ASP A 140 -3.83 -6.35 -10.92
N TYR A 141 -4.33 -7.37 -11.61
CA TYR A 141 -5.54 -8.08 -11.20
C TYR A 141 -5.23 -9.16 -10.16
N TYR A 142 -5.95 -9.13 -9.04
CA TYR A 142 -5.77 -10.03 -7.90
C TYR A 142 -6.79 -11.19 -7.88
N GLY A 143 -7.74 -11.21 -8.82
CA GLY A 143 -8.82 -12.17 -8.85
C GLY A 143 -10.03 -11.70 -8.07
N GLU A 144 -11.02 -12.58 -7.97
CA GLU A 144 -12.28 -12.33 -7.26
C GLU A 144 -12.13 -12.46 -5.73
N SER A 145 -11.01 -13.04 -5.24
CA SER A 145 -10.74 -13.24 -3.81
C SER A 145 -9.32 -12.88 -3.45
N LEU A 146 -9.18 -11.93 -2.51
CA LEU A 146 -7.88 -11.56 -1.92
C LEU A 146 -7.29 -12.72 -1.13
N ASP A 147 -8.10 -13.46 -0.37
CA ASP A 147 -7.62 -14.63 0.37
C ASP A 147 -7.10 -15.72 -0.57
N GLY A 148 -7.80 -15.95 -1.68
CA GLY A 148 -7.37 -16.87 -2.74
C GLY A 148 -6.03 -16.45 -3.34
N PHE A 149 -5.89 -15.17 -3.71
CA PHE A 149 -4.64 -14.60 -4.22
C PHE A 149 -3.48 -14.77 -3.22
N LEU A 150 -3.69 -14.43 -1.96
CA LEU A 150 -2.67 -14.50 -0.93
C LEU A 150 -2.22 -15.94 -0.66
N LYS A 151 -3.15 -16.91 -0.70
CA LYS A 151 -2.84 -18.34 -0.57
C LYS A 151 -2.02 -18.85 -1.75
N GLN A 152 -2.45 -18.54 -2.98
CA GLN A 152 -1.74 -18.96 -4.19
C GLN A 152 -0.29 -18.43 -4.21
N ARG A 153 -0.08 -17.20 -3.75
CA ARG A 153 1.24 -16.56 -3.67
C ARG A 153 2.05 -16.95 -2.43
N LYS A 154 1.46 -17.70 -1.49
CA LYS A 154 2.06 -18.08 -0.20
C LYS A 154 2.49 -16.88 0.61
N TYR A 155 1.70 -15.79 0.54
CA TYR A 155 1.93 -14.59 1.34
C TYR A 155 1.39 -14.78 2.75
N PHE A 156 2.06 -14.18 3.73
CA PHE A 156 1.75 -14.33 5.16
C PHE A 156 1.88 -13.01 5.91
N GLY A 157 1.44 -12.99 7.18
CA GLY A 157 1.46 -11.78 8.01
C GLY A 157 0.68 -10.64 7.35
N CYS A 158 -0.46 -10.99 6.72
CA CYS A 158 -1.26 -10.06 5.93
C CYS A 158 -2.11 -9.18 6.83
N VAL A 159 -2.21 -7.90 6.47
CA VAL A 159 -3.07 -6.90 7.11
C VAL A 159 -3.80 -6.15 6.01
N LEU A 160 -5.11 -6.04 6.11
CA LEU A 160 -5.92 -5.19 5.25
C LEU A 160 -6.31 -3.93 6.02
N ILE A 161 -6.07 -2.78 5.42
CA ILE A 161 -6.50 -1.46 5.91
C ILE A 161 -7.58 -0.98 4.95
N THR A 162 -8.80 -0.82 5.43
CA THR A 162 -9.92 -0.28 4.65
C THR A 162 -10.13 1.18 4.98
N ILE A 163 -10.43 1.99 3.97
CA ILE A 163 -10.54 3.43 4.07
C ILE A 163 -11.86 3.85 3.41
N GLN A 164 -12.62 4.68 4.09
CA GLN A 164 -13.84 5.29 3.58
C GLN A 164 -13.59 6.77 3.30
N LYS A 165 -14.24 7.32 2.27
CA LYS A 165 -14.27 8.77 2.01
C LYS A 165 -14.88 9.51 3.20
N LYS A 166 -14.45 10.76 3.33
CA LYS A 166 -15.08 11.72 4.25
C LYS A 166 -16.35 12.26 3.65
#